data_99f5733a1dae03662cfbc8fcb3e0fe9a
#
_entry.id   99f5733a1dae03662cfbc8fcb3e0fe9a
#
_cell.length_a   1.000
_cell.length_b   1.000
_cell.length_c   1.000
_cell.angle_alpha   90.00
_cell.angle_beta   90.00
_cell.angle_gamma   90.00
#
_symmetry.space_group_name_H-M   'P 1'
#
loop_
_entity.id
_entity.type
_entity.pdbx_description
1 polymer ?
#
loop_
_entity_poly.entity_id
_entity_poly.type
_entity_poly.pdbx_seq_one_letter_code
_entity_poly.pdbx_strand_id
1 'polypeptide(L)'
;MAFFKKASKGRSPGYHPYTPENMKQVGWCLNKNIKIAVIPNGTQWQVELNINNKIHLDPKIYEGKEATEKMYEYYKYYYDKHNI
;
A
#
# COMPACT_ATOMS: atom_id res chain seq x y z
N MET A 1 13.58 2.75 -3.75
CA MET A 1 13.01 2.60 -4.01
C MET A 1 12.71 2.19 -4.81
N ALA A 2 12.75 1.96 -5.06
CA ALA A 2 12.41 1.70 -5.69
C ALA A 2 11.65 1.23 -6.17
N PHE A 3 11.26 0.69 -6.30
CA PHE A 3 10.62 0.32 -6.96
C PHE A 3 10.11 0.98 -7.75
N PHE A 4 10.19 1.36 -7.99
CA PHE A 4 9.76 2.11 -8.83
C PHE A 4 10.39 3.06 -9.32
N LYS A 5 11.24 3.32 -9.36
CA LYS A 5 11.70 4.13 -9.88
C LYS A 5 11.98 4.21 -10.93
N LYS A 6 12.03 3.72 -11.35
CA LYS A 6 12.07 3.76 -12.29
C LYS A 6 11.43 3.68 -13.05
N ALA A 7 11.13 3.50 -13.00
CA ALA A 7 10.46 3.40 -13.77
C ALA A 7 10.24 4.18 -14.36
N SER A 8 10.59 4.59 -14.24
CA SER A 8 10.20 5.32 -14.67
C SER A 8 10.04 5.73 -15.51
N LYS A 9 10.55 5.69 -15.92
CA LYS A 9 10.04 6.26 -16.63
C LYS A 9 8.98 5.89 -17.09
N GLY A 10 8.59 5.44 -17.14
CA GLY A 10 7.39 5.18 -17.49
C GLY A 10 6.44 5.15 -16.53
N ARG A 11 6.41 5.39 -15.62
CA ARG A 11 5.55 5.39 -14.77
C ARG A 11 4.28 5.47 -15.12
N SER A 12 3.48 5.16 -14.33
CA SER A 12 2.12 5.24 -14.54
C SER A 12 1.72 6.64 -14.66
N PRO A 13 1.50 7.08 -15.84
CA PRO A 13 1.22 8.48 -16.03
C PRO A 13 -0.03 8.87 -15.28
N GLY A 14 0.03 9.98 -14.64
CA GLY A 14 -1.13 10.54 -13.99
C GLY A 14 -1.53 9.90 -12.69
N TYR A 15 -0.83 8.89 -12.25
CA TYR A 15 -1.17 8.26 -10.99
C TYR A 15 -0.07 8.50 -9.96
N HIS A 16 -0.40 9.20 -8.90
CA HIS A 16 0.56 9.57 -7.88
C HIS A 16 0.01 9.27 -6.50
N PRO A 17 0.28 8.08 -5.99
CA PRO A 17 -0.22 7.73 -4.68
C PRO A 17 0.52 8.39 -3.52
N TYR A 18 1.63 9.05 -3.82
CA TYR A 18 2.49 9.59 -2.77
C TYR A 18 2.15 11.05 -2.51
N THR A 19 1.02 11.30 -1.88
CA THR A 19 0.70 12.63 -1.39
C THR A 19 1.33 12.80 -0.01
N PRO A 20 1.53 14.04 0.45
CA PRO A 20 2.02 14.24 1.82
C PRO A 20 1.15 13.57 2.87
N GLU A 21 -0.16 13.57 2.65
CA GLU A 21 -1.07 12.93 3.57
C GLU A 21 -0.88 11.42 3.59
N ASN A 22 -0.73 10.81 2.41
CA ASN A 22 -0.49 9.37 2.33
C ASN A 22 0.81 9.00 3.02
N MET A 23 1.84 9.81 2.84
CA MET A 23 3.13 9.53 3.46
C MET A 23 3.03 9.61 4.98
N LYS A 24 2.26 10.55 5.50
CA LYS A 24 2.05 10.68 6.93
C LYS A 24 1.36 9.43 7.48
N GLN A 25 0.35 8.96 6.78
CA GLN A 25 -0.40 7.78 7.19
C GLN A 25 0.48 6.54 7.17
N VAL A 26 1.27 6.38 6.12
CA VAL A 26 2.18 5.25 6.00
C VAL A 26 3.21 5.29 7.12
N GLY A 27 3.82 6.43 7.36
CA GLY A 27 4.83 6.56 8.40
C GLY A 27 4.28 6.22 9.77
N TRP A 28 3.09 6.70 10.07
CA TRP A 28 2.46 6.40 11.34
C TRP A 28 2.24 4.89 11.49
N CYS A 29 1.72 4.26 10.45
CA CYS A 29 1.44 2.82 10.50
C CYS A 29 2.72 2.01 10.68
N LEU A 30 3.77 2.37 9.95
CA LEU A 30 5.03 1.64 10.08
C LEU A 30 5.60 1.75 11.50
N ASN A 31 5.43 2.89 12.15
CA ASN A 31 5.84 3.04 13.52
C ASN A 31 5.02 2.20 14.47
N LYS A 32 3.83 1.80 14.08
CA LYS A 32 2.97 0.96 14.90
C LYS A 32 3.05 -0.51 14.50
N ASN A 33 4.05 -0.85 13.71
CA ASN A 33 4.26 -2.22 13.25
C ASN A 33 3.12 -2.72 12.37
N ILE A 34 2.60 -1.83 11.54
CA ILE A 34 1.58 -2.14 10.55
C ILE A 34 2.19 -1.90 9.18
N LYS A 35 2.40 -2.97 8.41
CA LYS A 35 3.00 -2.89 7.08
C LYS A 35 2.03 -3.48 6.09
N ILE A 36 1.77 -2.74 5.03
CA ILE A 36 0.83 -3.19 4.00
C ILE A 36 1.56 -3.15 2.69
N ALA A 37 1.54 -4.26 1.97
CA ALA A 37 2.33 -4.41 0.77
C ALA A 37 1.47 -4.97 -0.35
N VAL A 38 1.92 -4.73 -1.58
CA VAL A 38 1.30 -5.29 -2.77
C VAL A 38 2.23 -6.37 -3.27
N ILE A 39 1.71 -7.60 -3.35
CA ILE A 39 2.51 -8.74 -3.77
C ILE A 39 1.94 -9.31 -5.06
N PRO A 40 2.79 -9.89 -5.90
CA PRO A 40 2.32 -10.45 -7.15
C PRO A 40 1.52 -11.73 -6.93
N ASN A 41 0.52 -11.93 -7.79
CA ASN A 41 -0.28 -13.13 -7.80
C ASN A 41 -0.62 -13.43 -9.26
N GLY A 42 0.26 -14.19 -9.92
CA GLY A 42 0.14 -14.42 -11.36
C GLY A 42 0.36 -13.12 -12.12
N THR A 43 -0.58 -12.75 -12.95
CA THR A 43 -0.52 -11.50 -13.69
C THR A 43 -1.19 -10.36 -12.95
N GLN A 44 -1.71 -10.63 -11.77
CA GLN A 44 -2.41 -9.62 -10.98
C GLN A 44 -1.70 -9.45 -9.65
N TRP A 45 -2.36 -8.77 -8.72
CA TRP A 45 -1.73 -8.39 -7.46
C TRP A 45 -2.67 -8.63 -6.30
N GLN A 46 -2.06 -8.86 -5.15
CA GLN A 46 -2.82 -9.08 -3.91
C GLN A 46 -2.22 -8.19 -2.83
N VAL A 47 -3.05 -7.78 -1.89
CA VAL A 47 -2.61 -6.92 -0.79
C VAL A 47 -2.34 -7.77 0.44
N GLU A 48 -1.15 -7.61 1.00
CA GLU A 48 -0.73 -8.32 2.19
C GLU A 48 -0.67 -7.35 3.36
N LEU A 49 -1.28 -7.72 4.47
CA LEU A 49 -1.25 -6.92 5.68
C LEU A 49 -0.42 -7.65 6.72
N ASN A 50 0.63 -7.01 7.19
CA ASN A 50 1.47 -7.54 8.26
C ASN A 50 1.28 -6.64 9.47
N ILE A 51 0.52 -7.12 10.44
CA ILE A 51 0.15 -6.35 11.63
C ILE A 51 0.72 -7.06 12.84
N ASN A 52 1.67 -6.43 13.49
CA ASN A 52 2.34 -7.00 14.66
C ASN A 52 2.92 -8.38 14.34
N ASN A 53 3.51 -8.50 13.15
CA ASN A 53 4.15 -9.74 12.65
C ASN A 53 3.16 -10.85 12.32
N LYS A 54 1.88 -10.54 12.24
CA LYS A 54 0.88 -11.49 11.78
C LYS A 54 0.46 -11.12 10.37
N ILE A 55 0.51 -12.09 9.48
CA ILE A 55 0.26 -11.87 8.06
C ILE A 55 -1.19 -12.21 7.73
N HIS A 56 -1.86 -11.27 7.09
CA HIS A 56 -3.20 -11.47 6.57
C HIS A 56 -3.21 -11.08 5.12
N LEU A 57 -3.91 -11.82 4.29
CA LEU A 57 -4.06 -11.49 2.88
C LEU A 57 -5.47 -11.03 2.62
N ASP A 58 -5.58 -9.90 1.92
CA ASP A 58 -6.87 -9.49 1.39
C ASP A 58 -7.28 -10.56 0.38
N PRO A 59 -8.48 -11.15 0.51
CA PRO A 59 -8.85 -12.25 -0.38
C PRO A 59 -9.09 -11.83 -1.83
N LYS A 60 -9.21 -10.55 -2.10
CA LYS A 60 -9.42 -10.08 -3.46
C LYS A 60 -8.11 -9.97 -4.22
N ILE A 61 -8.22 -10.07 -5.54
CA ILE A 61 -7.10 -9.92 -6.46
C ILE A 61 -7.35 -8.64 -7.24
N TYR A 62 -6.31 -7.85 -7.42
CA TYR A 62 -6.43 -6.52 -8.00
C TYR A 62 -5.51 -6.34 -9.19
N GLU A 63 -5.88 -5.42 -10.09
CA GLU A 63 -4.94 -4.88 -11.05
C GLU A 63 -3.91 -4.02 -10.31
N GLY A 64 -2.75 -3.81 -10.92
CA GLY A 64 -1.66 -3.15 -10.22
C GLY A 64 -2.02 -1.79 -9.63
N LYS A 65 -2.70 -0.95 -10.41
CA LYS A 65 -3.08 0.37 -9.93
C LYS A 65 -4.07 0.25 -8.78
N GLU A 66 -5.06 -0.63 -8.94
CA GLU A 66 -6.07 -0.82 -7.91
C GLU A 66 -5.46 -1.39 -6.63
N ALA A 67 -4.49 -2.28 -6.77
CA ALA A 67 -3.83 -2.85 -5.60
C ALA A 67 -3.11 -1.77 -4.81
N THR A 68 -2.43 -0.86 -5.51
CA THR A 68 -1.73 0.23 -4.85
C THR A 68 -2.71 1.16 -4.15
N GLU A 69 -3.81 1.48 -4.81
CA GLU A 69 -4.85 2.31 -4.19
C GLU A 69 -5.40 1.63 -2.94
N LYS A 70 -5.61 0.32 -3.02
CA LYS A 70 -6.14 -0.41 -1.88
C LYS A 70 -5.14 -0.44 -0.73
N MET A 71 -3.87 -0.55 -1.04
CA MET A 71 -2.83 -0.48 -0.03
C MET A 71 -2.92 0.82 0.76
N TYR A 72 -3.05 1.95 0.05
CA TYR A 72 -3.15 3.24 0.74
C TYR A 72 -4.46 3.39 1.48
N GLU A 73 -5.54 2.79 0.98
CA GLU A 73 -6.80 2.77 1.72
C GLU A 73 -6.65 2.05 3.06
N TYR A 74 -5.92 0.94 3.08
CA TYR A 74 -5.67 0.23 4.32
C TYR A 74 -4.84 1.07 5.29
N TYR A 75 -3.79 1.73 4.79
CA TYR A 75 -3.00 2.62 5.65
C TYR A 75 -3.87 3.72 6.25
N LYS A 76 -4.71 4.33 5.41
CA LYS A 76 -5.61 5.38 5.89
C LYS A 76 -6.59 4.83 6.92
N TYR A 77 -7.12 3.63 6.67
CA TYR A 77 -8.07 3.00 7.58
C TYR A 77 -7.46 2.83 8.97
N TYR A 78 -6.26 2.26 9.04
CA TYR A 78 -5.64 2.03 10.33
C TYR A 78 -5.21 3.32 11.00
N TYR A 79 -4.75 4.28 10.22
CA TYR A 79 -4.40 5.60 10.75
C TYR A 79 -5.62 6.26 11.37
N ASP A 80 -6.72 6.32 10.62
CA ASP A 80 -7.93 6.99 11.10
C ASP A 80 -8.52 6.28 12.31
N LYS A 81 -8.49 4.96 12.30
CA LYS A 81 -9.05 4.17 13.38
C LYS A 81 -8.36 4.46 14.71
N HIS A 82 -7.07 4.70 14.67
CA HIS A 82 -6.29 4.89 15.89
C HIS A 82 -6.08 6.35 16.26
N ASN A 83 -6.54 7.28 15.43
CA ASN A 83 -6.33 8.70 15.67
C ASN A 83 -7.63 9.48 15.84
N ILE A 84 -8.68 8.82 16.19
CA ILE A 84 -9.96 9.48 16.45
C ILE A 84 -10.18 9.65 17.93
#